data_a71c650fda32fd986b63a0228ab2c4fa
#
_entry.id   a71c650fda32fd986b63a0228ab2c4fa
#
_cell.length_a   1.000
_cell.length_b   1.000
_cell.length_c   1.000
_cell.angle_alpha   90.00
_cell.angle_beta   90.00
_cell.angle_gamma   90.00
#
_symmetry.space_group_name_H-M   'P 1'
#
loop_
_entity.id
_entity.type
_entity.pdbx_description
1 polymer ?
#
loop_
_entity_poly.entity_id
_entity_poly.type
_entity_poly.pdbx_seq_one_letter_code
_entity_poly.pdbx_strand_id
1 'polypeptide(L)'
;MNIRNSSMLELMARGGMRIGEVLNLKPANIQERTLAVQNPKSGRVGETVYVPRKLLVRLNDYVRANDFSGSDRIFPISYVAAWSMVKKADKLVNIELRPHDLRRHAATYASRSGTPVEIVSKVILRHADLSTTQRYLGKVNESEAIRWIETFYG
;
A
#
# COMPACT_ATOMS: atom_id res chain seq x y z
N MET A 1 14.20 -6.66 11.37
CA MET A 1 13.48 -5.39 11.07
C MET A 1 12.52 -5.09 12.21
N ASN A 2 12.48 -3.85 12.68
CA ASN A 2 11.58 -3.48 13.77
C ASN A 2 10.12 -3.33 13.30
N ILE A 3 9.18 -3.29 14.26
CA ILE A 3 7.73 -3.22 13.97
C ILE A 3 7.37 -1.97 13.19
N ARG A 4 8.00 -0.80 13.51
CA ARG A 4 7.76 0.44 12.79
C ARG A 4 8.05 0.27 11.30
N ASN A 5 9.24 -0.19 10.97
CA ASN A 5 9.70 -0.29 9.58
C ASN A 5 8.90 -1.35 8.80
N SER A 6 8.66 -2.51 9.41
CA SER A 6 7.86 -3.56 8.75
C SER A 6 6.42 -3.10 8.49
N SER A 7 5.81 -2.39 9.43
CA SER A 7 4.46 -1.86 9.25
C SER A 7 4.40 -0.81 8.14
N MET A 8 5.38 0.11 8.08
CA MET A 8 5.46 1.09 7.00
C MET A 8 5.59 0.42 5.63
N LEU A 9 6.49 -0.55 5.51
CA LEU A 9 6.67 -1.30 4.26
C LEU A 9 5.41 -2.05 3.85
N GLU A 10 4.72 -2.69 4.79
CA GLU A 10 3.48 -3.41 4.49
C GLU A 10 2.33 -2.49 4.10
N LEU A 11 2.22 -1.31 4.69
CA LEU A 11 1.22 -0.32 4.29
C LEU A 11 1.39 0.08 2.81
N MET A 12 2.63 0.21 2.36
CA MET A 12 2.92 0.51 0.96
C MET A 12 2.76 -0.72 0.06
N ALA A 13 3.31 -1.86 0.44
CA ALA A 13 3.36 -3.06 -0.40
C ALA A 13 2.04 -3.86 -0.44
N ARG A 14 1.19 -3.73 0.56
CA ARG A 14 -0.11 -4.43 0.64
C ARG A 14 -1.30 -3.49 0.59
N GLY A 15 -1.17 -2.31 1.17
CA GLY A 15 -2.22 -1.30 1.16
C GLY A 15 -2.17 -0.37 -0.05
N GLY A 16 -1.06 -0.37 -0.77
CA GLY A 16 -0.85 0.54 -1.90
C GLY A 16 -0.72 2.00 -1.49
N MET A 17 -0.40 2.28 -0.24
CA MET A 17 -0.29 3.66 0.26
C MET A 17 0.96 4.36 -0.30
N ARG A 18 0.83 5.66 -0.54
CA ARG A 18 1.97 6.52 -0.83
C ARG A 18 2.75 6.79 0.46
N ILE A 19 4.07 6.96 0.35
CA ILE A 19 4.93 7.20 1.51
C ILE A 19 4.46 8.42 2.34
N GLY A 20 4.03 9.50 1.70
CA GLY A 20 3.50 10.67 2.39
C GLY A 20 2.23 10.37 3.18
N GLU A 21 1.36 9.52 2.66
CA GLU A 21 0.14 9.08 3.33
C GLU A 21 0.47 8.24 4.58
N VAL A 22 1.45 7.35 4.46
CA VAL A 22 1.94 6.55 5.60
C VAL A 22 2.50 7.46 6.70
N LEU A 23 3.28 8.46 6.33
CA LEU A 23 3.88 9.41 7.28
C LEU A 23 2.85 10.31 7.97
N ASN A 24 1.71 10.57 7.33
CA ASN A 24 0.63 11.38 7.89
C ASN A 24 -0.38 10.56 8.70
N LEU A 25 -0.22 9.24 8.76
CA LEU A 25 -1.17 8.37 9.45
C LEU A 25 -1.17 8.62 10.97
N LYS A 26 -2.38 8.73 11.53
CA LYS A 26 -2.62 8.96 12.96
C LYS A 26 -3.49 7.85 13.53
N PRO A 27 -3.44 7.57 14.84
CA PRO A 27 -4.34 6.59 15.45
C PRO A 27 -5.81 6.84 15.14
N ALA A 28 -6.23 8.10 15.08
CA ALA A 28 -7.62 8.48 14.74
C ALA A 28 -8.04 8.02 13.34
N ASN A 29 -7.09 7.75 12.45
CA ASN A 29 -7.38 7.25 11.08
C ASN A 29 -7.61 5.75 11.02
N ILE A 30 -7.26 4.99 12.07
CA ILE A 30 -7.45 3.54 12.11
C ILE A 30 -8.90 3.25 12.46
N GLN A 31 -9.62 2.64 11.53
CA GLN A 31 -10.99 2.19 11.69
C GLN A 31 -11.01 0.66 11.87
N GLU A 32 -12.18 0.07 12.08
CA GLU A 32 -12.29 -1.36 12.34
C GLU A 32 -11.68 -2.23 11.24
N ARG A 33 -11.89 -1.85 9.98
CA ARG A 33 -11.45 -2.63 8.81
C ARG A 33 -10.64 -1.85 7.79
N THR A 34 -10.46 -0.55 8.03
CA THR A 34 -9.92 0.37 7.02
C THR A 34 -9.05 1.44 7.69
N LEU A 35 -8.34 2.18 6.84
CA LEU A 35 -7.61 3.37 7.22
C LEU A 35 -8.15 4.56 6.43
N ALA A 36 -8.39 5.67 7.11
CA ALA A 36 -8.76 6.93 6.46
C ALA A 36 -7.50 7.67 6.03
N VAL A 37 -7.45 8.15 4.79
CA VAL A 37 -6.33 8.94 4.27
C VAL A 37 -6.66 10.41 4.36
N GLN A 38 -5.78 11.15 5.04
CA GLN A 38 -5.86 12.61 5.13
C GLN A 38 -5.00 13.26 4.05
N ASN A 39 -5.51 14.34 3.46
CA ASN A 39 -4.83 15.11 2.42
C ASN A 39 -4.33 14.24 1.26
N PRO A 40 -5.21 13.44 0.63
CA PRO A 40 -4.80 12.58 -0.46
C PRO A 40 -4.30 13.39 -1.66
N LYS A 41 -3.24 12.93 -2.32
CA LYS A 41 -2.70 13.59 -3.52
C LYS A 41 -3.69 13.64 -4.68
N SER A 42 -4.68 12.75 -4.70
CA SER A 42 -5.74 12.75 -5.70
C SER A 42 -6.66 13.97 -5.61
N GLY A 43 -6.58 14.75 -4.53
CA GLY A 43 -7.48 15.88 -4.24
C GLY A 43 -8.86 15.44 -3.76
N ARG A 44 -9.10 14.15 -3.58
CA ARG A 44 -10.39 13.64 -3.08
C ARG A 44 -10.39 13.67 -1.55
N VAL A 45 -11.46 14.20 -0.97
CA VAL A 45 -11.69 14.18 0.47
C VAL A 45 -12.23 12.80 0.87
N GLY A 46 -11.71 12.23 1.96
CA GLY A 46 -12.28 11.02 2.55
C GLY A 46 -11.89 9.72 1.84
N GLU A 47 -10.70 9.64 1.25
CA GLU A 47 -10.21 8.38 0.71
C GLU A 47 -10.00 7.34 1.80
N THR A 48 -10.27 6.08 1.45
CA THR A 48 -10.16 4.92 2.35
C THR A 48 -9.15 3.93 1.79
N VAL A 49 -8.30 3.40 2.66
CA VAL A 49 -7.34 2.35 2.32
C VAL A 49 -7.74 1.05 3.00
N TYR A 50 -7.71 -0.03 2.25
CA TYR A 50 -7.98 -1.39 2.72
C TYR A 50 -6.66 -2.13 2.89
N VAL A 51 -6.45 -2.70 4.08
CA VAL A 51 -5.24 -3.46 4.39
C VAL A 51 -5.61 -4.78 5.08
N PRO A 52 -4.71 -5.77 5.10
CA PRO A 52 -4.97 -7.01 5.82
C PRO A 52 -5.29 -6.77 7.30
N ARG A 53 -6.26 -7.50 7.84
CA ARG A 53 -6.65 -7.37 9.24
C ARG A 53 -5.48 -7.54 10.21
N LYS A 54 -4.56 -8.46 9.90
CA LYS A 54 -3.36 -8.67 10.73
C LYS A 54 -2.50 -7.41 10.85
N LEU A 55 -2.46 -6.60 9.79
CA LEU A 55 -1.72 -5.34 9.81
C LEU A 55 -2.43 -4.30 10.69
N LEU A 56 -3.76 -4.22 10.63
CA LEU A 56 -4.53 -3.32 11.50
C LEU A 56 -4.35 -3.67 12.98
N VAL A 57 -4.38 -4.96 13.32
CA VAL A 57 -4.13 -5.42 14.70
C VAL A 57 -2.73 -5.00 15.16
N ARG A 58 -1.72 -5.20 14.32
CA ARG A 58 -0.34 -4.84 14.64
C ARG A 58 -0.17 -3.33 14.81
N LEU A 59 -0.84 -2.53 13.98
CA LEU A 59 -0.82 -1.06 14.11
C LEU A 59 -1.45 -0.62 15.42
N ASN A 60 -2.59 -1.19 15.79
CA ASN A 60 -3.25 -0.86 17.05
C ASN A 60 -2.39 -1.25 18.26
N ASP A 61 -1.74 -2.40 18.21
CA ASP A 61 -0.81 -2.82 19.27
C ASP A 61 0.40 -1.88 19.37
N TYR A 62 0.95 -1.47 18.22
CA TYR A 62 2.05 -0.51 18.15
C TYR A 62 1.65 0.86 18.73
N VAL A 63 0.46 1.34 18.39
CA VAL A 63 -0.09 2.60 18.92
C VAL A 63 -0.20 2.54 20.43
N ARG A 64 -0.77 1.45 20.97
CA ARG A 64 -0.92 1.27 22.42
C ARG A 64 0.42 1.17 23.13
N ALA A 65 1.37 0.43 22.58
CA ALA A 65 2.69 0.24 23.17
C ALA A 65 3.50 1.54 23.25
N ASN A 66 3.23 2.51 22.39
CA ASN A 66 3.93 3.81 22.36
C ASN A 66 3.09 4.95 22.96
N ASP A 67 1.92 4.67 23.49
CA ASP A 67 1.02 5.67 24.07
C ASP A 67 0.71 6.85 23.13
N PHE A 68 0.59 6.60 21.83
CA PHE A 68 0.24 7.65 20.88
C PHE A 68 -1.21 8.10 21.10
N SER A 69 -1.43 9.44 21.14
CA SER A 69 -2.76 10.02 21.13
C SER A 69 -3.37 9.99 19.73
N GLY A 70 -4.68 10.22 19.63
CA GLY A 70 -5.39 10.21 18.35
C GLY A 70 -4.84 11.18 17.30
N SER A 71 -4.18 12.26 17.74
CA SER A 71 -3.61 13.30 16.86
C SER A 71 -2.10 13.16 16.60
N ASP A 72 -1.43 12.21 17.26
CA ASP A 72 -0.01 11.96 17.03
C ASP A 72 0.21 11.23 15.70
N ARG A 73 1.33 11.48 15.06
CA ARG A 73 1.74 10.66 13.91
C ARG A 73 2.25 9.31 14.41
N ILE A 74 1.74 8.23 13.82
CA ILE A 74 2.17 6.86 14.19
C ILE A 74 3.65 6.65 13.83
N PHE A 75 4.09 7.26 12.72
CA PHE A 75 5.47 7.16 12.23
C PHE A 75 6.12 8.55 12.21
N PRO A 76 6.58 9.05 13.37
CA PRO A 76 7.08 10.43 13.50
C PRO A 76 8.52 10.58 12.99
N ILE A 77 8.75 10.20 11.74
CA ILE A 77 10.04 10.36 11.06
C ILE A 77 9.88 11.26 9.85
N SER A 78 10.99 11.81 9.37
CA SER A 78 10.97 12.67 8.18
C SER A 78 10.78 11.85 6.90
N TYR A 79 10.38 12.53 5.83
CA TYR A 79 10.29 11.94 4.50
C TYR A 79 11.64 11.32 4.07
N VAL A 80 12.74 12.06 4.30
CA VAL A 80 14.10 11.58 3.97
C VAL A 80 14.45 10.32 4.76
N ALA A 81 14.14 10.28 6.06
CA ALA A 81 14.38 9.10 6.89
C ALA A 81 13.56 7.89 6.44
N ALA A 82 12.29 8.11 6.07
CA ALA A 82 11.42 7.06 5.54
C ALA A 82 11.94 6.52 4.20
N TRP A 83 12.37 7.41 3.31
CA TRP A 83 12.97 7.04 2.03
C TRP A 83 14.23 6.20 2.23
N SER A 84 15.10 6.62 3.17
CA SER A 84 16.31 5.88 3.53
C SER A 84 15.98 4.49 4.09
N MET A 85 14.91 4.39 4.87
CA MET A 85 14.45 3.10 5.41
C MET A 85 14.05 2.15 4.28
N VAL A 86 13.31 2.62 3.27
CA VAL A 86 12.94 1.82 2.09
C VAL A 86 14.21 1.39 1.34
N LYS A 87 15.14 2.32 1.12
CA LYS A 87 16.41 2.01 0.43
C LYS A 87 17.25 0.98 1.18
N LYS A 88 17.25 0.99 2.51
CA LYS A 88 17.95 -0.04 3.29
C LYS A 88 17.33 -1.44 3.13
N ALA A 89 16.05 -1.51 2.84
CA ALA A 89 15.40 -2.80 2.56
C ALA A 89 15.90 -3.44 1.27
N ASP A 90 16.47 -2.67 0.33
CA ASP A 90 17.10 -3.17 -0.90
C ASP A 90 18.07 -4.32 -0.60
N LYS A 91 18.89 -4.11 0.44
CA LYS A 91 19.95 -5.04 0.83
C LYS A 91 19.40 -6.37 1.33
N LEU A 92 18.19 -6.38 1.89
CA LEU A 92 17.55 -7.57 2.41
C LEU A 92 16.97 -8.46 1.31
N VAL A 93 16.57 -7.86 0.20
CA VAL A 93 15.90 -8.55 -0.90
C VAL A 93 16.74 -8.59 -2.19
N ASN A 94 17.91 -7.96 -2.16
CA ASN A 94 18.87 -7.89 -3.27
C ASN A 94 18.26 -7.34 -4.57
N ILE A 95 17.35 -6.39 -4.45
CA ILE A 95 16.77 -5.64 -5.57
C ILE A 95 16.67 -4.17 -5.16
N GLU A 96 16.79 -3.26 -6.14
CA GLU A 96 16.59 -1.84 -5.88
C GLU A 96 15.12 -1.55 -5.58
N LEU A 97 14.86 -0.92 -4.43
CA LEU A 97 13.51 -0.54 -4.02
C LEU A 97 13.38 0.97 -3.84
N ARG A 98 12.22 1.47 -4.26
CA ARG A 98 11.76 2.83 -4.00
C ARG A 98 10.36 2.75 -3.39
N PRO A 99 9.89 3.77 -2.65
CA PRO A 99 8.53 3.74 -2.10
C PRO A 99 7.46 3.46 -3.16
N HIS A 100 7.60 4.03 -4.34
CA HIS A 100 6.65 3.84 -5.44
C HIS A 100 6.63 2.40 -5.97
N ASP A 101 7.75 1.69 -5.90
CA ASP A 101 7.82 0.29 -6.31
C ASP A 101 7.02 -0.63 -5.38
N LEU A 102 6.98 -0.31 -4.08
CA LEU A 102 6.17 -1.04 -3.11
C LEU A 102 4.67 -0.88 -3.41
N ARG A 103 4.24 0.34 -3.74
CA ARG A 103 2.86 0.60 -4.16
C ARG A 103 2.53 -0.12 -5.47
N ARG A 104 3.45 -0.09 -6.44
CA ARG A 104 3.31 -0.85 -7.69
C ARG A 104 3.21 -2.35 -7.43
N HIS A 105 3.98 -2.86 -6.47
CA HIS A 105 3.90 -4.27 -6.07
C HIS A 105 2.50 -4.63 -5.57
N ALA A 106 1.88 -3.80 -4.73
CA ALA A 106 0.52 -4.04 -4.24
C ALA A 106 -0.46 -4.22 -5.40
N ALA A 107 -0.41 -3.32 -6.38
CA ALA A 107 -1.28 -3.37 -7.55
C ALA A 107 -0.98 -4.56 -8.46
N THR A 108 0.29 -4.81 -8.75
CA THR A 108 0.72 -5.89 -9.63
C THR A 108 0.39 -7.25 -9.02
N TYR A 109 0.67 -7.44 -7.75
CA TYR A 109 0.34 -8.69 -7.05
C TYR A 109 -1.15 -8.96 -7.07
N ALA A 110 -1.98 -7.96 -6.77
CA ALA A 110 -3.44 -8.10 -6.81
C ALA A 110 -3.93 -8.44 -8.22
N SER A 111 -3.42 -7.73 -9.24
CA SER A 111 -3.76 -7.98 -10.63
C SER A 111 -3.38 -9.39 -11.07
N ARG A 112 -2.16 -9.83 -10.76
CA ARG A 112 -1.69 -11.19 -11.09
C ARG A 112 -2.43 -12.28 -10.34
N SER A 113 -3.00 -11.94 -9.18
CA SER A 113 -3.81 -12.87 -8.38
C SER A 113 -5.28 -12.92 -8.84
N GLY A 114 -5.65 -12.21 -9.90
CA GLY A 114 -6.99 -12.25 -10.50
C GLY A 114 -7.94 -11.16 -10.03
N THR A 115 -7.46 -10.16 -9.32
CA THR A 115 -8.30 -9.03 -8.91
C THR A 115 -8.76 -8.23 -10.13
N PRO A 116 -10.06 -7.91 -10.26
CA PRO A 116 -10.54 -7.05 -11.34
C PRO A 116 -9.79 -5.72 -11.41
N VAL A 117 -9.51 -5.24 -12.62
CA VAL A 117 -8.75 -4.00 -12.84
C VAL A 117 -9.41 -2.78 -12.18
N GLU A 118 -10.73 -2.75 -12.10
CA GLU A 118 -11.47 -1.68 -11.43
C GLU A 118 -11.16 -1.63 -9.93
N ILE A 119 -11.02 -2.79 -9.29
CA ILE A 119 -10.64 -2.87 -7.87
C ILE A 119 -9.19 -2.42 -7.70
N VAL A 120 -8.28 -2.86 -8.56
CA VAL A 120 -6.89 -2.41 -8.54
C VAL A 120 -6.81 -0.90 -8.71
N SER A 121 -7.53 -0.35 -9.67
CA SER A 121 -7.53 1.08 -9.99
C SER A 121 -8.15 1.92 -8.87
N LYS A 122 -9.39 1.63 -8.51
CA LYS A 122 -10.19 2.50 -7.64
C LYS A 122 -9.96 2.25 -6.15
N VAL A 123 -9.67 1.01 -5.77
CA VAL A 123 -9.56 0.61 -4.36
C VAL A 123 -8.11 0.57 -3.91
N ILE A 124 -7.23 -0.09 -4.64
CA ILE A 124 -5.81 -0.25 -4.24
C ILE A 124 -5.02 1.02 -4.58
N LEU A 125 -5.06 1.45 -5.83
CA LEU A 125 -4.29 2.62 -6.29
C LEU A 125 -5.05 3.93 -6.10
N ARG A 126 -6.36 3.88 -5.98
CA ARG A 126 -7.22 5.06 -5.80
C ARG A 126 -7.02 6.09 -6.92
N HIS A 127 -6.84 5.60 -8.14
CA HIS A 127 -6.73 6.44 -9.34
C HIS A 127 -8.11 6.95 -9.75
N ALA A 128 -8.15 8.21 -10.20
CA ALA A 128 -9.37 8.79 -10.76
C ALA A 128 -9.68 8.22 -12.15
N ASP A 129 -8.65 7.78 -12.88
CA ASP A 129 -8.73 7.32 -14.26
C ASP A 129 -8.14 5.91 -14.39
N LEU A 130 -8.93 5.01 -14.99
CA LEU A 130 -8.53 3.62 -15.24
C LEU A 130 -7.31 3.51 -16.16
N SER A 131 -7.16 4.42 -17.12
CA SER A 131 -6.02 4.41 -18.06
C SER A 131 -4.67 4.55 -17.35
N THR A 132 -4.62 5.29 -16.25
CA THR A 132 -3.43 5.43 -15.40
C THR A 132 -3.04 4.08 -14.81
N THR A 133 -4.01 3.29 -14.33
CA THR A 133 -3.79 1.95 -13.80
C THR A 133 -3.30 1.00 -14.88
N GLN A 134 -3.89 1.02 -16.05
CA GLN A 134 -3.49 0.17 -17.17
C GLN A 134 -2.04 0.38 -17.56
N ARG A 135 -1.58 1.64 -17.63
CA ARG A 135 -0.17 1.96 -17.85
C ARG A 135 0.74 1.46 -16.73
N TYR A 136 0.25 1.50 -15.51
CA TYR A 136 0.98 1.09 -14.31
C TYR A 136 1.22 -0.42 -14.26
N LEU A 137 0.24 -1.22 -14.66
CA LEU A 137 0.29 -2.68 -14.61
C LEU A 137 1.06 -3.32 -15.78
N GLY A 138 1.28 -2.57 -16.86
CA GLY A 138 1.95 -3.09 -18.05
C GLY A 138 1.06 -3.95 -18.93
N LYS A 139 1.68 -4.64 -19.90
CA LYS A 139 0.96 -5.46 -20.89
C LYS A 139 0.83 -6.90 -20.41
N VAL A 140 -0.33 -7.50 -20.69
CA VAL A 140 -0.54 -8.93 -20.53
C VAL A 140 0.17 -9.66 -21.69
N ASN A 141 1.00 -10.67 -21.37
CA ASN A 141 1.63 -11.50 -22.39
C ASN A 141 0.74 -12.69 -22.79
N GLU A 142 1.09 -13.33 -23.89
CA GLU A 142 0.31 -14.45 -24.43
C GLU A 142 0.18 -15.62 -23.44
N SER A 143 1.25 -15.98 -22.76
CA SER A 143 1.26 -17.06 -21.77
C SER A 143 0.28 -16.80 -20.62
N GLU A 144 0.19 -15.56 -20.15
CA GLU A 144 -0.77 -15.17 -19.12
C GLU A 144 -2.21 -15.27 -19.65
N ALA A 145 -2.43 -14.80 -20.87
CA ALA A 145 -3.77 -14.87 -21.48
C ALA A 145 -4.25 -16.31 -21.62
N ILE A 146 -3.40 -17.21 -22.10
CA ILE A 146 -3.70 -18.64 -22.22
C ILE A 146 -4.01 -19.23 -20.85
N ARG A 147 -3.19 -18.97 -19.87
CA ARG A 147 -3.40 -19.47 -18.49
C ARG A 147 -4.76 -19.07 -17.93
N TRP A 148 -5.17 -17.82 -18.11
CA TRP A 148 -6.45 -17.33 -17.61
C TRP A 148 -7.62 -17.94 -18.36
N ILE A 149 -7.52 -18.09 -19.68
CA ILE A 149 -8.56 -18.75 -20.48
C ILE A 149 -8.73 -20.20 -20.02
N GLU A 150 -7.64 -20.95 -19.82
CA GLU A 150 -7.71 -22.32 -19.31
C GLU A 150 -8.30 -22.40 -17.89
N THR A 151 -8.00 -21.42 -17.04
CA THR A 151 -8.54 -21.36 -15.68
C THR A 151 -10.07 -21.25 -15.68
N PHE A 152 -10.65 -20.49 -16.61
CA PHE A 152 -12.09 -20.24 -16.65
C PHE A 152 -12.86 -21.22 -17.53
N TYR A 153 -12.26 -21.73 -18.59
CA TYR A 153 -12.98 -22.50 -19.61
C TYR A 153 -12.36 -23.88 -19.88
N GLY A 154 -11.22 -24.14 -19.31
CA GLY A 154 -10.53 -25.42 -19.50
C GLY A 154 -11.09 -26.61 -18.74
#